data_360fb90040d47195426e861f3f95de49
#
_entry.id   360fb90040d47195426e861f3f95de49
#
_cell.length_a   1.000
_cell.length_b   1.000
_cell.length_c   1.000
_cell.angle_alpha   90.00
_cell.angle_beta   90.00
_cell.angle_gamma   90.00
#
_symmetry.space_group_name_H-M   'P 1'
#
loop_
_entity.id
_entity.type
_entity.pdbx_description
1 polymer ?
#
loop_
_entity_poly.entity_id
_entity_poly.type
_entity_poly.pdbx_seq_one_letter_code
_entity_poly.pdbx_strand_id
1 'polypeptide(L)'
;MMKNKTIYILGTPYTIYFDSPEEKMPDGAGGCMDQSLHVIRIAQFEADKNTIQDMESYKKKVLRHEIIHAFLYESGLWNNSGNVQAWAQSEEITDWIAIQSPKLFQVFKEADCL
;
A
#
# COMPACT_ATOMS: atom_id res chain seq x y z
N MET A 1 3.45 -14.95 10.92
CA MET A 1 2.09 -14.54 10.53
C MET A 1 1.89 -13.07 10.81
N MET A 2 1.40 -12.35 9.83
CA MET A 2 1.11 -10.92 9.98
C MET A 2 -0.21 -10.72 10.71
N LYS A 3 -0.23 -9.75 11.62
CA LYS A 3 -1.42 -9.41 12.41
C LYS A 3 -2.00 -8.09 11.95
N ASN A 4 -3.33 -7.96 12.05
CA ASN A 4 -4.00 -6.69 11.79
C ASN A 4 -3.45 -5.61 12.71
N LYS A 5 -3.30 -4.41 12.17
CA LYS A 5 -2.75 -3.28 12.94
C LYS A 5 -3.20 -1.96 12.38
N THR A 6 -3.04 -0.92 13.19
CA THR A 6 -3.28 0.46 12.79
C THR A 6 -1.93 1.14 12.54
N ILE A 7 -1.84 1.86 11.44
CA ILE A 7 -0.69 2.71 11.12
C ILE A 7 -1.21 4.13 10.86
N TYR A 8 -0.31 5.10 10.89
CA TYR A 8 -0.67 6.51 10.68
C TYR A 8 -0.03 6.99 9.39
N ILE A 9 -0.87 7.41 8.45
CA ILE A 9 -0.44 7.94 7.15
C ILE A 9 -0.62 9.45 7.19
N LEU A 10 0.47 10.19 7.35
CA LEU A 10 0.44 11.65 7.47
C LEU A 10 -0.58 12.12 8.53
N GLY A 11 -0.64 11.39 9.65
CA GLY A 11 -1.53 11.71 10.77
C GLY A 11 -2.90 11.06 10.74
N THR A 12 -3.28 10.43 9.63
CA THR A 12 -4.57 9.75 9.51
C THR A 12 -4.42 8.27 9.84
N PRO A 13 -5.21 7.71 10.77
CA PRO A 13 -5.13 6.30 11.10
C PRO A 13 -5.74 5.44 9.99
N TYR A 14 -4.99 4.42 9.59
CA TYR A 14 -5.44 3.39 8.65
C TYR A 14 -5.37 2.04 9.33
N THR A 15 -6.38 1.22 9.17
CA THR A 15 -6.38 -0.15 9.68
C THR A 15 -5.96 -1.10 8.56
N ILE A 16 -4.99 -1.95 8.84
CA ILE A 16 -4.55 -2.99 7.92
C ILE A 16 -5.19 -4.32 8.33
N TYR A 17 -5.90 -4.93 7.41
CA TYR A 17 -6.48 -6.26 7.58
C TYR A 17 -5.70 -7.23 6.70
N PHE A 18 -5.11 -8.25 7.34
CA PHE A 18 -4.42 -9.33 6.64
C PHE A 18 -5.35 -10.50 6.43
N ASP A 19 -5.02 -11.34 5.48
CA ASP A 19 -5.77 -12.55 5.16
C ASP A 19 -7.26 -12.27 4.91
N SER A 20 -7.54 -11.16 4.22
CA SER A 20 -8.91 -10.77 3.90
C SER A 20 -9.54 -11.77 2.94
N PRO A 21 -10.77 -12.24 3.24
CA PRO A 21 -11.44 -13.20 2.36
C PRO A 21 -11.83 -12.57 1.03
N GLU A 22 -11.97 -13.40 0.02
CA GLU A 22 -12.21 -12.99 -1.35
C GLU A 22 -13.44 -12.08 -1.48
N GLU A 23 -14.50 -12.33 -0.73
CA GLU A 23 -15.73 -11.54 -0.78
C GLU A 23 -15.56 -10.10 -0.31
N LYS A 24 -14.46 -9.79 0.40
CA LYS A 24 -14.15 -8.44 0.86
C LYS A 24 -13.11 -7.73 0.00
N MET A 25 -12.66 -8.40 -1.07
CA MET A 25 -11.63 -7.88 -1.95
C MET A 25 -12.21 -7.61 -3.33
N PRO A 26 -11.69 -6.60 -4.05
CA PRO A 26 -11.99 -6.47 -5.48
C PRO A 26 -11.55 -7.72 -6.22
N ASP A 27 -12.26 -8.08 -7.29
CA ASP A 27 -11.98 -9.29 -8.06
C ASP A 27 -10.52 -9.34 -8.52
N GLY A 28 -9.83 -10.41 -8.17
CA GLY A 28 -8.45 -10.65 -8.58
C GLY A 28 -7.41 -9.77 -7.90
N ALA A 29 -7.79 -8.92 -6.96
CA ALA A 29 -6.84 -8.03 -6.29
C ALA A 29 -6.08 -8.74 -5.18
N GLY A 30 -4.75 -8.55 -5.16
CA GLY A 30 -3.90 -9.03 -4.06
C GLY A 30 -3.93 -8.12 -2.86
N GLY A 31 -4.24 -6.85 -3.06
CA GLY A 31 -4.42 -5.86 -2.00
C GLY A 31 -5.32 -4.75 -2.48
N CYS A 32 -5.82 -3.95 -1.56
CA CYS A 32 -6.56 -2.74 -1.90
C CYS A 32 -6.44 -1.71 -0.78
N MET A 33 -6.61 -0.46 -1.15
CA MET A 33 -6.67 0.66 -0.21
C MET A 33 -8.00 1.37 -0.45
N ASP A 34 -8.78 1.49 0.61
CA ASP A 34 -10.06 2.20 0.57
C ASP A 34 -9.92 3.51 1.36
N GLN A 35 -9.77 4.61 0.63
CA GLN A 35 -9.58 5.92 1.23
C GLN A 35 -10.82 6.42 1.98
N SER A 36 -12.00 5.94 1.61
CA SER A 36 -13.24 6.36 2.25
C SER A 36 -13.39 5.78 3.66
N LEU A 37 -12.84 4.58 3.88
CA LEU A 37 -12.89 3.90 5.17
C LEU A 37 -11.56 3.97 5.91
N HIS A 38 -10.49 4.47 5.28
CA HIS A 38 -9.12 4.46 5.79
C HIS A 38 -8.68 3.03 6.14
N VAL A 39 -8.80 2.14 5.17
CA VAL A 39 -8.54 0.71 5.34
C VAL A 39 -7.62 0.22 4.23
N ILE A 40 -6.70 -0.66 4.61
CA ILE A 40 -5.88 -1.41 3.67
C ILE A 40 -6.19 -2.89 3.90
N ARG A 41 -6.46 -3.63 2.84
CA ARG A 41 -6.72 -5.07 2.91
C ARG A 41 -5.70 -5.82 2.08
N ILE A 42 -5.14 -6.87 2.66
CA ILE A 42 -4.24 -7.78 1.98
C ILE A 42 -4.97 -9.11 1.86
N ALA A 43 -5.06 -9.63 0.64
CA ALA A 43 -5.78 -10.86 0.36
C ALA A 43 -5.16 -12.07 1.06
N GLN A 44 -5.96 -13.08 1.23
CA GLN A 44 -5.49 -14.38 1.69
C GLN A 44 -4.78 -15.07 0.52
N PHE A 45 -3.48 -15.31 0.69
CA PHE A 45 -2.65 -15.96 -0.32
C PHE A 45 -2.19 -17.33 0.17
N GLU A 46 -2.17 -18.29 -0.73
CA GLU A 46 -1.55 -19.59 -0.50
C GLU A 46 -0.62 -19.91 -1.68
N ALA A 47 0.62 -20.29 -1.37
CA ALA A 47 1.57 -20.69 -2.39
C ALA A 47 1.17 -22.07 -2.95
N ASP A 48 1.27 -22.19 -4.27
CA ASP A 48 1.14 -23.48 -4.93
C ASP A 48 2.25 -23.61 -5.99
N LYS A 49 2.26 -24.70 -6.76
CA LYS A 49 3.34 -24.95 -7.73
C LYS A 49 3.41 -23.91 -8.85
N ASN A 50 2.37 -23.09 -9.03
CA ASN A 50 2.28 -22.12 -10.12
C ASN A 50 2.44 -20.67 -9.63
N THR A 51 2.69 -20.47 -8.34
CA THR A 51 2.78 -19.13 -7.74
C THR A 51 4.15 -18.90 -7.10
N ILE A 52 4.36 -17.64 -6.67
CA ILE A 52 5.55 -17.26 -5.91
C ILE A 52 5.56 -18.05 -4.61
N GLN A 53 6.67 -18.75 -4.33
CA GLN A 53 6.77 -19.57 -3.13
C GLN A 53 7.05 -18.75 -1.87
N ASP A 54 7.74 -17.63 -1.99
CA ASP A 54 7.97 -16.74 -0.85
C ASP A 54 6.77 -15.78 -0.69
N MET A 55 5.70 -16.31 -0.14
CA MET A 55 4.46 -15.55 0.08
C MET A 55 4.62 -14.44 1.10
N GLU A 56 5.49 -14.62 2.09
CA GLU A 56 5.75 -13.60 3.09
C GLU A 56 6.34 -12.34 2.45
N SER A 57 7.34 -12.51 1.60
CA SER A 57 7.97 -11.42 0.87
C SER A 57 6.99 -10.74 -0.10
N TYR A 58 6.18 -11.54 -0.76
CA TYR A 58 5.16 -11.05 -1.67
C TYR A 58 4.11 -10.19 -0.95
N LYS A 59 3.62 -10.66 0.21
CA LYS A 59 2.65 -9.92 1.02
C LYS A 59 3.22 -8.57 1.48
N LYS A 60 4.49 -8.54 1.88
CA LYS A 60 5.17 -7.29 2.26
C LYS A 60 5.22 -6.31 1.10
N LYS A 61 5.53 -6.80 -0.09
CA LYS A 61 5.52 -5.97 -1.30
C LYS A 61 4.14 -5.39 -1.58
N VAL A 62 3.10 -6.22 -1.50
CA VAL A 62 1.71 -5.78 -1.71
C VAL A 62 1.34 -4.72 -0.69
N LEU A 63 1.69 -4.93 0.57
CA LEU A 63 1.40 -3.95 1.62
C LEU A 63 2.10 -2.62 1.36
N ARG A 64 3.37 -2.63 0.97
CA ARG A 64 4.07 -1.38 0.62
C ARG A 64 3.36 -0.65 -0.52
N HIS A 65 2.89 -1.38 -1.52
CA HIS A 65 2.15 -0.81 -2.65
C HIS A 65 0.88 -0.08 -2.18
N GLU A 66 0.09 -0.71 -1.31
CA GLU A 66 -1.13 -0.09 -0.80
C GLU A 66 -0.84 1.10 0.11
N ILE A 67 0.21 1.04 0.91
CA ILE A 67 0.64 2.17 1.73
C ILE A 67 1.00 3.37 0.87
N ILE A 68 1.67 3.15 -0.27
CA ILE A 68 1.99 4.24 -1.21
C ILE A 68 0.71 4.89 -1.74
N HIS A 69 -0.30 4.09 -2.09
CA HIS A 69 -1.61 4.63 -2.50
C HIS A 69 -2.20 5.52 -1.41
N ALA A 70 -2.14 5.10 -0.15
CA ALA A 70 -2.65 5.88 0.97
C ALA A 70 -1.90 7.21 1.13
N PHE A 71 -0.57 7.20 0.98
CA PHE A 71 0.23 8.43 1.01
C PHE A 71 -0.13 9.36 -0.14
N LEU A 72 -0.30 8.84 -1.33
CA LEU A 72 -0.67 9.64 -2.50
C LEU A 72 -2.02 10.32 -2.27
N TYR A 73 -2.96 9.60 -1.67
CA TYR A 73 -4.26 10.15 -1.34
C TYR A 73 -4.18 11.21 -0.22
N GLU A 74 -3.58 10.86 0.93
CA GLU A 74 -3.54 11.73 2.10
C GLU A 74 -2.69 13.00 1.87
N SER A 75 -1.70 12.91 0.99
CA SER A 75 -0.87 14.08 0.64
C SER A 75 -1.55 15.03 -0.36
N GLY A 76 -2.70 14.65 -0.91
CA GLY A 76 -3.41 15.46 -1.90
C GLY A 76 -2.96 15.24 -3.34
N LEU A 77 -1.89 14.48 -3.55
CA LEU A 77 -1.37 14.26 -4.90
C LEU A 77 -2.35 13.48 -5.76
N TRP A 78 -3.06 12.51 -5.17
CA TRP A 78 -4.09 11.73 -5.84
C TRP A 78 -5.12 12.62 -6.56
N ASN A 79 -5.63 13.65 -5.86
CA ASN A 79 -6.66 14.54 -6.40
C ASN A 79 -6.10 15.64 -7.30
N ASN A 80 -4.79 15.87 -7.24
CA ASN A 80 -4.14 16.97 -7.95
C ASN A 80 -3.20 16.51 -9.06
N SER A 81 -3.19 15.20 -9.34
CA SER A 81 -2.39 14.67 -10.45
C SER A 81 -3.22 14.67 -11.72
N GLY A 82 -2.75 15.40 -12.72
CA GLY A 82 -3.34 15.37 -14.05
C GLY A 82 -2.78 14.23 -14.89
N ASN A 83 -3.24 14.14 -16.14
CA ASN A 83 -2.67 13.21 -17.10
C ASN A 83 -1.29 13.70 -17.51
N VAL A 84 -0.25 12.99 -17.10
CA VAL A 84 1.13 13.33 -17.43
C VAL A 84 1.71 12.25 -18.32
N GLN A 85 2.14 12.65 -19.52
CA GLN A 85 2.91 11.76 -20.38
C GLN A 85 4.30 11.57 -19.79
N ALA A 86 4.84 10.35 -19.90
CA ALA A 86 6.16 10.00 -19.35
C ALA A 86 6.26 10.35 -17.86
N TRP A 87 5.23 10.03 -17.08
CA TRP A 87 5.14 10.37 -15.65
C TRP A 87 6.33 9.85 -14.82
N ALA A 88 6.98 8.78 -15.24
CA ALA A 88 8.17 8.25 -14.56
C ALA A 88 9.38 9.17 -14.67
N GLN A 89 9.33 10.17 -15.57
CA GLN A 89 10.35 11.20 -15.71
C GLN A 89 9.94 12.50 -15.03
N SER A 90 8.77 12.52 -14.38
CA SER A 90 8.23 13.72 -13.76
C SER A 90 9.10 14.18 -12.58
N GLU A 91 9.50 15.46 -12.61
CA GLU A 91 10.22 16.06 -11.49
C GLU A 91 9.35 16.12 -10.23
N GLU A 92 8.04 16.30 -10.40
CA GLU A 92 7.10 16.29 -9.26
C GLU A 92 7.13 14.98 -8.50
N ILE A 93 7.02 13.85 -9.19
CA ILE A 93 7.04 12.52 -8.56
C ILE A 93 8.41 12.26 -7.92
N THR A 94 9.48 12.66 -8.60
CA THR A 94 10.84 12.50 -8.09
C THR A 94 11.02 13.29 -6.78
N ASP A 95 10.61 14.54 -6.77
CA ASP A 95 10.67 15.39 -5.57
C ASP A 95 9.73 14.86 -4.48
N TRP A 96 8.53 14.43 -4.85
CA TRP A 96 7.57 13.88 -3.90
C TRP A 96 8.17 12.69 -3.15
N ILE A 97 8.78 11.76 -3.87
CA ILE A 97 9.43 10.59 -3.27
C ILE A 97 10.59 11.03 -2.37
N ALA A 98 11.41 11.97 -2.85
CA ALA A 98 12.55 12.46 -2.08
C ALA A 98 12.13 13.11 -0.76
N ILE A 99 11.03 13.87 -0.78
CA ILE A 99 10.50 14.53 0.41
C ILE A 99 9.82 13.54 1.34
N GLN A 100 9.03 12.63 0.80
CA GLN A 100 8.19 11.73 1.59
C GLN A 100 8.91 10.45 2.05
N SER A 101 10.05 10.09 1.43
CA SER A 101 10.71 8.82 1.72
C SER A 101 11.03 8.58 3.20
N PRO A 102 11.49 9.56 4.00
CA PRO A 102 11.70 9.30 5.42
C PRO A 102 10.41 8.92 6.14
N LYS A 103 9.28 9.54 5.79
CA LYS A 103 7.97 9.22 6.36
C LYS A 103 7.46 7.87 5.87
N LEU A 104 7.67 7.55 4.59
CA LEU A 104 7.32 6.26 4.01
C LEU A 104 8.07 5.14 4.73
N PHE A 105 9.38 5.28 4.91
CA PHE A 105 10.19 4.28 5.62
C PHE A 105 9.71 4.07 7.05
N GLN A 106 9.33 5.15 7.73
CA GLN A 106 8.82 5.05 9.10
C GLN A 106 7.55 4.20 9.14
N VAL A 107 6.62 4.43 8.22
CA VAL A 107 5.37 3.66 8.15
C VAL A 107 5.64 2.21 7.75
N PHE A 108 6.57 1.99 6.82
CA PHE A 108 6.96 0.63 6.43
C PHE A 108 7.51 -0.16 7.61
N LYS A 109 8.30 0.50 8.48
CA LYS A 109 8.78 -0.12 9.72
C LYS A 109 7.63 -0.44 10.67
N GLU A 110 6.73 0.52 10.89
CA GLU A 110 5.58 0.34 11.77
C GLU A 110 4.68 -0.81 11.29
N ALA A 111 4.52 -0.93 9.97
CA ALA A 111 3.72 -1.99 9.35
C ALA A 111 4.46 -3.33 9.24
N ASP A 112 5.76 -3.34 9.57
CA ASP A 112 6.62 -4.54 9.47
C ASP A 112 6.60 -5.13 8.07
N CYS A 113 6.76 -4.28 7.06
CA CYS A 113 6.72 -4.69 5.66
C CYS A 113 7.96 -4.29 4.85
N LEU A 114 9.07 -4.01 5.53
CA LEU A 114 10.36 -3.81 4.87
C LEU A 114 11.01 -5.14 4.51
#